data_afa417ae3f311c84379d63973d364188
#
_entry.id   afa417ae3f311c84379d63973d364188
#
_cell.length_a   1.000
_cell.length_b   1.000
_cell.length_c   1.000
_cell.angle_alpha   90.00
_cell.angle_beta   90.00
_cell.angle_gamma   90.00
#
_symmetry.space_group_name_H-M   'P 1'
#
loop_
_entity.id
_entity.type
_entity.pdbx_description
1 polymer ?
#
loop_
_entity_poly.entity_id
_entity_poly.type
_entity_poly.pdbx_seq_one_letter_code
_entity_poly.pdbx_strand_id
1 'polypeptide(L)'
;VKSALSFDAPAKAYYMPTFHQRASVQEAKHCYAQAGIEITDGTRWAKAGGCYSTGWALGKVVFVEGKKIDDAYQDGTLTYRDILVTDAVPAEIPHVAGVVAGTPSTPNSHVAILAQTFGVPFGYSAEAYAAAKGLVGKEAILRVKGNCQVDIVEPLHMDQKTRTYLEDLKKPKPIGYQPIATAGKLSTPVAGLEPSDVKTVGGKAVGFG
;
A
#
# COMPACT_ATOMS: atom_id res chain seq x y z
N VAL A 1 6.78 8.52 26.55
CA VAL A 1 7.13 7.24 25.88
C VAL A 1 8.36 6.64 26.55
N LYS A 2 9.47 7.37 26.71
CA LYS A 2 10.70 6.86 27.37
C LYS A 2 10.48 6.38 28.81
N SER A 3 9.60 7.04 29.58
CA SER A 3 9.29 6.69 30.96
C SER A 3 8.37 5.46 31.08
N ALA A 4 7.71 5.07 30.01
CA ALA A 4 6.82 3.88 29.98
C ALA A 4 7.53 2.60 29.50
N LEU A 5 8.78 2.72 29.04
CA LEU A 5 9.57 1.60 28.54
C LEU A 5 10.79 1.44 29.44
N SER A 6 10.85 0.36 30.20
CA SER A 6 12.06 -0.04 30.93
C SER A 6 12.81 -1.07 30.09
N PHE A 7 14.09 -0.79 29.85
CA PHE A 7 15.01 -1.69 29.16
C PHE A 7 16.18 -1.98 30.07
N ASP A 8 16.62 -3.23 30.11
CA ASP A 8 17.79 -3.67 30.88
C ASP A 8 19.11 -3.19 30.29
N ALA A 9 19.07 -2.54 29.12
CA ALA A 9 20.23 -1.96 28.43
C ALA A 9 19.95 -0.53 27.94
N PRO A 10 20.99 0.28 27.69
CA PRO A 10 20.84 1.62 27.12
C PRO A 10 20.15 1.53 25.75
N ALA A 11 18.93 2.03 25.67
CA ALA A 11 18.16 2.05 24.43
C ALA A 11 18.12 3.46 23.84
N LYS A 12 18.32 3.56 22.51
CA LYS A 12 18.08 4.78 21.76
C LYS A 12 16.65 4.79 21.25
N ALA A 13 15.97 5.92 21.43
CA ALA A 13 14.63 6.11 20.88
C ALA A 13 14.73 6.81 19.50
N TYR A 14 14.02 6.26 18.52
CA TYR A 14 13.91 6.80 17.19
C TYR A 14 12.46 7.10 16.87
N TYR A 15 12.22 8.20 16.18
CA TYR A 15 10.92 8.55 15.66
C TYR A 15 10.97 8.62 14.14
N MET A 16 10.13 7.83 13.48
CA MET A 16 9.98 7.81 12.04
C MET A 16 8.65 8.47 11.67
N PRO A 17 8.64 9.74 11.23
CA PRO A 17 7.41 10.43 10.87
C PRO A 17 6.83 9.88 9.58
N THR A 18 5.51 9.76 9.54
CA THR A 18 4.78 9.59 8.29
C THR A 18 4.91 10.84 7.43
N PHE A 19 4.54 10.74 6.15
CA PHE A 19 4.57 11.88 5.23
C PHE A 19 3.82 13.10 5.81
N HIS A 20 2.61 12.91 6.33
CA HIS A 20 1.79 13.98 6.90
C HIS A 20 2.37 14.62 8.16
N GLN A 21 3.21 13.89 8.90
CA GLN A 21 3.82 14.36 10.13
C GLN A 21 5.14 15.10 9.92
N ARG A 22 5.74 15.00 8.72
CA ARG A 22 7.09 15.54 8.47
C ARG A 22 7.19 17.03 8.75
N ALA A 23 6.22 17.84 8.32
CA ALA A 23 6.21 19.29 8.55
C ALA A 23 6.18 19.61 10.05
N SER A 24 5.20 19.06 10.78
CA SER A 24 5.05 19.30 12.22
C SER A 24 6.25 18.78 13.04
N VAL A 25 6.83 17.65 12.62
CA VAL A 25 8.03 17.11 13.28
C VAL A 25 9.25 17.99 13.03
N GLN A 26 9.37 18.57 11.85
CA GLN A 26 10.47 19.50 11.55
C GLN A 26 10.38 20.78 12.38
N GLU A 27 9.18 21.32 12.57
CA GLU A 27 8.93 22.46 13.45
C GLU A 27 9.26 22.13 14.91
N ALA A 28 8.91 20.93 15.38
CA ALA A 28 9.14 20.46 16.74
C ALA A 28 10.50 19.75 16.95
N LYS A 29 11.43 19.83 16.01
CA LYS A 29 12.69 19.05 16.02
C LYS A 29 13.50 19.24 17.31
N HIS A 30 13.50 20.43 17.89
CA HIS A 30 14.18 20.72 19.16
C HIS A 30 13.57 19.95 20.33
N CYS A 31 12.26 19.76 20.37
CA CYS A 31 11.58 19.00 21.42
C CYS A 31 11.97 17.51 21.38
N TYR A 32 12.09 16.95 20.18
CA TYR A 32 12.57 15.58 20.01
C TYR A 32 14.01 15.40 20.48
N ALA A 33 14.88 16.36 20.11
CA ALA A 33 16.28 16.36 20.54
C ALA A 33 16.40 16.46 22.07
N GLN A 34 15.65 17.35 22.72
CA GLN A 34 15.61 17.47 24.18
C GLN A 34 15.11 16.19 24.86
N ALA A 35 14.14 15.50 24.26
CA ALA A 35 13.67 14.22 24.73
C ALA A 35 14.64 13.06 24.44
N GLY A 36 15.76 13.31 23.77
CA GLY A 36 16.72 12.30 23.34
C GLY A 36 16.14 11.33 22.33
N ILE A 37 15.22 11.80 21.49
CA ILE A 37 14.61 11.04 20.39
C ILE A 37 15.24 11.52 19.08
N GLU A 38 15.83 10.58 18.35
CA GLU A 38 16.39 10.84 17.01
C GLU A 38 15.31 10.72 15.97
N ILE A 39 15.10 11.76 15.15
CA ILE A 39 14.20 11.72 14.01
C ILE A 39 14.95 11.03 12.87
N THR A 40 14.35 10.02 12.29
CA THR A 40 14.96 9.22 11.21
C THR A 40 13.92 8.86 10.16
N ASP A 41 14.40 8.46 9.01
CA ASP A 41 13.60 7.76 8.02
C ASP A 41 13.89 6.25 8.06
N GLY A 42 13.12 5.46 7.35
CA GLY A 42 13.30 4.01 7.34
C GLY A 42 14.59 3.53 6.66
N THR A 43 15.35 4.41 5.97
CA THR A 43 16.57 4.03 5.23
C THR A 43 17.65 3.50 6.17
N ARG A 44 17.64 3.93 7.44
CA ARG A 44 18.57 3.46 8.48
C ARG A 44 18.51 1.94 8.67
N TRP A 45 17.34 1.35 8.52
CA TRP A 45 17.13 -0.10 8.75
C TRP A 45 16.94 -0.88 7.45
N ALA A 46 16.59 -0.22 6.37
CA ALA A 46 16.35 -0.84 5.06
C ALA A 46 17.62 -0.91 4.22
N LYS A 47 18.56 -1.77 4.60
CA LYS A 47 19.85 -1.90 3.90
C LYS A 47 19.75 -2.49 2.50
N ALA A 48 18.66 -3.17 2.13
CA ALA A 48 18.55 -3.91 0.86
C ALA A 48 17.21 -3.78 0.14
N GLY A 49 16.35 -2.83 0.55
CA GLY A 49 14.98 -2.73 0.04
C GLY A 49 13.93 -3.25 1.01
N GLY A 50 12.67 -3.04 0.70
CA GLY A 50 11.51 -3.52 1.44
C GLY A 50 10.46 -4.09 0.51
N CYS A 51 9.92 -5.25 0.83
CA CYS A 51 8.77 -5.83 0.16
C CYS A 51 7.58 -5.79 1.11
N TYR A 52 6.55 -5.07 0.72
CA TYR A 52 5.36 -4.86 1.54
C TYR A 52 4.19 -5.68 1.02
N SER A 53 4.12 -5.87 -0.29
CA SER A 53 3.21 -6.79 -0.95
C SER A 53 3.89 -7.38 -2.18
N THR A 54 3.99 -8.71 -2.22
CA THR A 54 4.61 -9.43 -3.34
C THR A 54 3.65 -9.56 -4.52
N GLY A 55 4.20 -9.70 -5.70
CA GLY A 55 3.41 -9.88 -6.91
C GLY A 55 4.07 -9.23 -8.12
N TRP A 56 3.28 -9.10 -9.18
CA TRP A 56 3.70 -8.42 -10.39
C TRP A 56 2.58 -7.53 -10.93
N ALA A 57 2.95 -6.52 -11.68
CA ALA A 57 2.04 -5.63 -12.39
C ALA A 57 2.59 -5.28 -13.77
N LEU A 58 1.69 -5.10 -14.72
CA LEU A 58 1.96 -4.48 -16.02
C LEU A 58 1.17 -3.17 -16.06
N GLY A 59 1.82 -2.07 -16.39
CA GLY A 59 1.15 -0.78 -16.48
C GLY A 59 2.06 0.34 -16.92
N LYS A 60 1.47 1.50 -17.18
CA LYS A 60 2.22 2.72 -17.45
C LYS A 60 2.83 3.26 -16.16
N VAL A 61 4.09 3.64 -16.22
CA VAL A 61 4.78 4.22 -15.06
C VAL A 61 4.39 5.69 -14.93
N VAL A 62 3.82 6.05 -13.79
CA VAL A 62 3.42 7.42 -13.45
C VAL A 62 4.12 7.85 -12.18
N PHE A 63 4.85 8.96 -12.24
CA PHE A 63 5.46 9.56 -11.05
C PHE A 63 4.51 10.59 -10.44
N VAL A 64 4.22 10.42 -9.15
CA VAL A 64 3.42 11.38 -8.37
C VAL A 64 4.10 11.62 -7.04
N GLU A 65 4.28 12.89 -6.67
CA GLU A 65 4.73 13.26 -5.33
C GLU A 65 3.73 12.77 -4.28
N GLY A 66 4.23 12.25 -3.15
CA GLY A 66 3.40 11.65 -2.13
C GLY A 66 2.22 12.50 -1.63
N LYS A 67 2.39 13.82 -1.61
CA LYS A 67 1.34 14.79 -1.22
C LYS A 67 0.25 15.01 -2.26
N LYS A 68 0.44 14.55 -3.51
CA LYS A 68 -0.46 14.78 -4.66
C LYS A 68 -1.12 13.49 -5.14
N ILE A 69 -0.95 12.38 -4.44
CA ILE A 69 -1.45 11.07 -4.89
C ILE A 69 -2.96 11.08 -4.97
N ASP A 70 -3.64 11.62 -3.96
CA ASP A 70 -5.09 11.66 -3.91
C ASP A 70 -5.66 12.56 -5.00
N ASP A 71 -5.06 13.73 -5.21
CA ASP A 71 -5.46 14.66 -6.27
C ASP A 71 -5.27 14.02 -7.66
N ALA A 72 -4.11 13.38 -7.90
CA ALA A 72 -3.81 12.71 -9.17
C ALA A 72 -4.75 11.53 -9.46
N TYR A 73 -5.24 10.87 -8.43
CA TYR A 73 -6.23 9.81 -8.58
C TYR A 73 -7.62 10.37 -8.87
N GLN A 74 -8.01 11.47 -8.22
CA GLN A 74 -9.30 12.11 -8.42
C GLN A 74 -9.42 12.76 -9.81
N ASP A 75 -8.36 13.39 -10.31
CA ASP A 75 -8.34 14.04 -11.62
C ASP A 75 -8.08 13.08 -12.79
N GLY A 76 -7.80 11.81 -12.51
CA GLY A 76 -7.57 10.77 -13.51
C GLY A 76 -6.15 10.74 -14.09
N THR A 77 -5.23 11.54 -13.56
CA THR A 77 -3.80 11.49 -13.94
C THR A 77 -3.16 10.17 -13.52
N LEU A 78 -3.63 9.60 -12.39
CA LEU A 78 -3.26 8.28 -11.89
C LEU A 78 -4.48 7.36 -11.93
N THR A 79 -4.33 6.19 -12.54
CA THR A 79 -5.43 5.23 -12.73
C THR A 79 -5.08 3.84 -12.18
N TYR A 80 -6.08 2.96 -12.10
CA TYR A 80 -5.89 1.57 -11.68
C TYR A 80 -4.98 0.73 -12.58
N ARG A 81 -4.65 1.24 -13.78
CA ARG A 81 -3.74 0.57 -14.73
C ARG A 81 -2.30 1.02 -14.61
N ASP A 82 -2.03 2.02 -13.77
CA ASP A 82 -0.72 2.64 -13.69
C ASP A 82 0.13 2.02 -12.58
N ILE A 83 1.43 2.00 -12.79
CA ILE A 83 2.43 1.73 -11.77
C ILE A 83 2.83 3.07 -11.16
N LEU A 84 2.41 3.29 -9.93
CA LEU A 84 2.76 4.49 -9.16
C LEU A 84 4.21 4.45 -8.72
N VAL A 85 4.97 5.47 -9.08
CA VAL A 85 6.29 5.77 -8.52
C VAL A 85 6.16 7.03 -7.68
N THR A 86 6.55 6.98 -6.42
CA THR A 86 6.39 8.11 -5.50
C THR A 86 7.61 8.28 -4.60
N ASP A 87 7.90 9.53 -4.23
CA ASP A 87 9.02 9.89 -3.35
C ASP A 87 8.76 9.59 -1.86
N ALA A 88 7.53 9.23 -1.52
CA ALA A 88 7.11 8.95 -0.15
C ALA A 88 6.31 7.65 -0.07
N VAL A 89 6.09 7.16 1.15
CA VAL A 89 5.08 6.11 1.41
C VAL A 89 3.72 6.77 1.35
N PRO A 90 2.78 6.32 0.50
CA PRO A 90 1.43 6.86 0.47
C PRO A 90 0.72 6.61 1.83
N ALA A 91 -0.22 7.48 2.18
CA ALA A 91 -1.02 7.31 3.40
C ALA A 91 -1.98 6.12 3.28
N GLU A 92 -2.54 5.96 2.08
CA GLU A 92 -3.41 4.85 1.68
C GLU A 92 -2.89 4.27 0.37
N ILE A 93 -3.27 3.03 0.06
CA ILE A 93 -3.00 2.46 -1.25
C ILE A 93 -4.08 2.93 -2.22
N PRO A 94 -3.76 3.78 -3.19
CA PRO A 94 -4.68 4.07 -4.26
C PRO A 94 -4.91 2.79 -5.09
N HIS A 95 -6.03 2.72 -5.77
CA HIS A 95 -6.32 1.59 -6.64
C HIS A 95 -5.47 1.68 -7.92
N VAL A 96 -4.26 1.15 -7.86
CA VAL A 96 -3.24 1.17 -8.93
C VAL A 96 -2.73 -0.23 -9.21
N ALA A 97 -2.05 -0.42 -10.34
CA ALA A 97 -1.51 -1.71 -10.72
C ALA A 97 -0.35 -2.16 -9.81
N GLY A 98 0.47 -1.22 -9.33
CA GLY A 98 1.58 -1.49 -8.45
C GLY A 98 2.21 -0.22 -7.91
N VAL A 99 3.06 -0.33 -6.89
CA VAL A 99 3.70 0.82 -6.22
C VAL A 99 5.19 0.60 -6.02
N VAL A 100 5.99 1.58 -6.43
CA VAL A 100 7.41 1.70 -6.11
C VAL A 100 7.63 2.97 -5.31
N ALA A 101 7.95 2.84 -4.02
CA ALA A 101 8.21 3.98 -3.16
C ALA A 101 9.69 4.36 -3.14
N GLY A 102 9.98 5.65 -3.06
CA GLY A 102 11.34 6.20 -2.89
C GLY A 102 11.82 6.19 -1.44
N THR A 103 10.94 5.89 -0.50
CA THR A 103 11.25 5.76 0.93
C THR A 103 10.70 4.45 1.48
N PRO A 104 11.40 3.83 2.44
CA PRO A 104 10.92 2.60 3.05
C PRO A 104 9.71 2.85 3.96
N SER A 105 8.84 1.85 4.04
CA SER A 105 7.75 1.72 4.99
C SER A 105 8.07 0.67 6.05
N THR A 106 7.13 0.40 6.93
CA THR A 106 7.18 -0.77 7.81
C THR A 106 6.29 -1.88 7.26
N PRO A 107 6.68 -3.16 7.39
CA PRO A 107 5.86 -4.29 6.89
C PRO A 107 4.45 -4.33 7.47
N ASN A 108 4.27 -3.83 8.69
CA ASN A 108 2.99 -3.80 9.40
C ASN A 108 2.31 -2.42 9.34
N SER A 109 2.73 -1.55 8.43
CA SER A 109 2.03 -0.28 8.21
C SER A 109 0.65 -0.54 7.60
N HIS A 110 -0.29 0.35 7.88
CA HIS A 110 -1.65 0.25 7.31
C HIS A 110 -1.62 0.11 5.78
N VAL A 111 -0.79 0.90 5.13
CA VAL A 111 -0.62 0.86 3.67
C VAL A 111 -0.07 -0.49 3.17
N ALA A 112 0.85 -1.11 3.91
CA ALA A 112 1.39 -2.43 3.55
C ALA A 112 0.31 -3.52 3.66
N ILE A 113 -0.49 -3.47 4.72
CA ILE A 113 -1.62 -4.40 4.93
C ILE A 113 -2.65 -4.25 3.83
N LEU A 114 -3.02 -3.01 3.47
CA LEU A 114 -3.96 -2.75 2.37
C LEU A 114 -3.41 -3.24 1.03
N ALA A 115 -2.12 -3.01 0.74
CA ALA A 115 -1.49 -3.50 -0.49
C ALA A 115 -1.59 -5.02 -0.60
N GLN A 116 -1.33 -5.74 0.49
CA GLN A 116 -1.48 -7.19 0.53
C GLN A 116 -2.94 -7.63 0.34
N THR A 117 -3.88 -6.95 1.00
CA THR A 117 -5.31 -7.26 0.91
C THR A 117 -5.84 -7.08 -0.52
N PHE A 118 -5.40 -6.03 -1.19
CA PHE A 118 -5.83 -5.73 -2.57
C PHE A 118 -4.98 -6.41 -3.65
N GLY A 119 -3.92 -7.12 -3.25
CA GLY A 119 -3.01 -7.77 -4.19
C GLY A 119 -2.22 -6.80 -5.06
N VAL A 120 -1.98 -5.57 -4.56
CA VAL A 120 -1.18 -4.56 -5.23
C VAL A 120 0.29 -4.78 -4.88
N PRO A 121 1.16 -5.15 -5.82
CA PRO A 121 2.59 -5.29 -5.56
C PRO A 121 3.16 -3.94 -5.09
N PHE A 122 3.77 -3.94 -3.92
CA PHE A 122 4.33 -2.75 -3.29
C PHE A 122 5.71 -3.03 -2.72
N GLY A 123 6.69 -2.29 -3.19
CA GLY A 123 8.07 -2.44 -2.76
C GLY A 123 8.84 -1.12 -2.70
N TYR A 124 9.95 -1.18 -1.95
CA TYR A 124 10.97 -0.15 -1.89
C TYR A 124 12.32 -0.76 -2.27
N SER A 125 13.01 -0.12 -3.18
CA SER A 125 14.42 -0.32 -3.49
C SER A 125 14.93 0.96 -4.12
N ALA A 126 16.07 1.47 -3.66
CA ALA A 126 16.68 2.67 -4.23
C ALA A 126 17.01 2.49 -5.73
N GLU A 127 17.46 1.28 -6.09
CA GLU A 127 17.76 0.92 -7.48
C GLU A 127 16.49 0.85 -8.34
N ALA A 128 15.44 0.15 -7.85
CA ALA A 128 14.17 0.04 -8.55
C ALA A 128 13.49 1.42 -8.69
N TYR A 129 13.58 2.26 -7.67
CA TYR A 129 13.05 3.63 -7.71
C TYR A 129 13.77 4.48 -8.77
N ALA A 130 15.11 4.42 -8.82
CA ALA A 130 15.88 5.13 -9.83
C ALA A 130 15.56 4.62 -11.26
N ALA A 131 15.48 3.31 -11.44
CA ALA A 131 15.09 2.70 -12.71
C ALA A 131 13.68 3.10 -13.13
N ALA A 132 12.72 3.08 -12.21
CA ALA A 132 11.32 3.45 -12.44
C ALA A 132 11.18 4.92 -12.87
N LYS A 133 11.96 5.84 -12.29
CA LYS A 133 11.98 7.25 -12.72
C LYS A 133 12.43 7.41 -14.18
N GLY A 134 13.34 6.56 -14.65
CA GLY A 134 13.75 6.53 -16.07
C GLY A 134 12.68 5.96 -17.02
N LEU A 135 11.64 5.32 -16.49
CA LEU A 135 10.56 4.71 -17.24
C LEU A 135 9.24 5.50 -17.19
N VAL A 136 9.22 6.67 -16.55
CA VAL A 136 8.01 7.51 -16.45
C VAL A 136 7.44 7.79 -17.84
N GLY A 137 6.15 7.57 -17.99
CA GLY A 137 5.41 7.69 -19.24
C GLY A 137 5.44 6.46 -20.13
N LYS A 138 6.31 5.49 -19.85
CA LYS A 138 6.42 4.22 -20.58
C LYS A 138 5.66 3.11 -19.86
N GLU A 139 5.36 2.04 -20.60
CA GLU A 139 4.85 0.80 -20.03
C GLU A 139 5.99 -0.01 -19.41
N ALA A 140 5.74 -0.60 -18.24
CA ALA A 140 6.71 -1.41 -17.54
C ALA A 140 6.06 -2.62 -16.85
N ILE A 141 6.88 -3.63 -16.55
CA ILE A 141 6.54 -4.73 -15.67
C ILE A 141 7.25 -4.48 -14.34
N LEU A 142 6.47 -4.36 -13.27
CA LEU A 142 6.94 -4.36 -11.90
C LEU A 142 6.84 -5.77 -11.33
N ARG A 143 7.87 -6.22 -10.64
CA ARG A 143 7.88 -7.48 -9.91
C ARG A 143 8.46 -7.26 -8.51
N VAL A 144 7.69 -7.61 -7.49
CA VAL A 144 8.12 -7.61 -6.09
C VAL A 144 8.17 -9.06 -5.61
N LYS A 145 9.36 -9.55 -5.32
CA LYS A 145 9.62 -10.95 -4.93
C LYS A 145 9.61 -11.13 -3.41
N GLY A 146 9.39 -12.35 -2.96
CA GLY A 146 9.40 -12.69 -1.52
C GLY A 146 10.76 -12.53 -0.83
N ASN A 147 11.86 -12.50 -1.60
CA ASN A 147 13.20 -12.18 -1.11
C ASN A 147 13.49 -10.66 -1.05
N CYS A 148 12.46 -9.84 -1.16
CA CYS A 148 12.50 -8.36 -1.19
C CYS A 148 13.28 -7.77 -2.38
N GLN A 149 13.49 -8.53 -3.43
CA GLN A 149 13.94 -7.99 -4.70
C GLN A 149 12.79 -7.31 -5.42
N VAL A 150 13.01 -6.06 -5.82
CA VAL A 150 12.06 -5.24 -6.59
C VAL A 150 12.69 -5.00 -7.96
N ASP A 151 12.06 -5.52 -8.99
CA ASP A 151 12.50 -5.34 -10.38
C ASP A 151 11.45 -4.52 -11.13
N ILE A 152 11.88 -3.54 -11.92
CA ILE A 152 11.04 -2.82 -12.86
C ILE A 152 11.76 -2.76 -14.20
N VAL A 153 11.10 -3.22 -15.25
CA VAL A 153 11.70 -3.35 -16.59
C VAL A 153 10.72 -2.93 -17.68
N GLU A 154 11.22 -2.34 -18.75
CA GLU A 154 10.44 -2.09 -19.96
C GLU A 154 10.18 -3.42 -20.67
N PRO A 155 8.94 -3.75 -21.05
CA PRO A 155 8.59 -4.99 -21.73
C PRO A 155 9.08 -4.92 -23.21
N LEU A 156 10.33 -5.31 -23.41
CA LEU A 156 10.89 -5.38 -24.76
C LEU A 156 10.26 -6.56 -25.52
N HIS A 157 9.77 -6.29 -26.73
CA HIS A 157 9.23 -7.31 -27.65
C HIS A 157 8.00 -8.08 -27.16
N MET A 158 7.17 -7.46 -26.33
CA MET A 158 5.88 -8.06 -25.94
C MET A 158 4.91 -8.00 -27.13
N ASP A 159 4.52 -9.17 -27.67
CA ASP A 159 3.49 -9.24 -28.66
C ASP A 159 2.07 -9.01 -28.08
N GLN A 160 1.11 -8.70 -28.93
CA GLN A 160 -0.25 -8.40 -28.49
C GLN A 160 -0.92 -9.58 -27.78
N LYS A 161 -0.60 -10.83 -28.17
CA LYS A 161 -1.15 -12.03 -27.56
C LYS A 161 -0.67 -12.19 -26.11
N THR A 162 0.62 -12.01 -25.88
CA THR A 162 1.22 -12.01 -24.53
C THR A 162 0.65 -10.90 -23.67
N ARG A 163 0.50 -9.68 -24.22
CA ARG A 163 -0.14 -8.56 -23.53
C ARG A 163 -1.55 -8.91 -23.07
N THR A 164 -2.40 -9.34 -23.99
CA THR A 164 -3.79 -9.72 -23.67
C THR A 164 -3.85 -10.81 -22.61
N TYR A 165 -2.96 -11.80 -22.69
CA TYR A 165 -2.88 -12.87 -21.68
C TYR A 165 -2.54 -12.33 -20.30
N LEU A 166 -1.55 -11.41 -20.20
CA LEU A 166 -1.15 -10.79 -18.93
C LEU A 166 -2.26 -9.90 -18.35
N GLU A 167 -2.95 -9.16 -19.20
CA GLU A 167 -4.11 -8.35 -18.79
C GLU A 167 -5.24 -9.24 -18.28
N ASP A 168 -5.52 -10.34 -18.93
CA ASP A 168 -6.56 -11.30 -18.53
C ASP A 168 -6.23 -11.95 -17.16
N LEU A 169 -4.97 -12.24 -16.87
CA LEU A 169 -4.55 -12.76 -15.57
C LEU A 169 -4.83 -11.78 -14.43
N LYS A 170 -4.85 -10.47 -14.71
CA LYS A 170 -5.10 -9.39 -13.72
C LYS A 170 -6.56 -8.98 -13.65
N LYS A 171 -7.42 -9.42 -14.56
CA LYS A 171 -8.85 -9.12 -14.47
C LYS A 171 -9.43 -9.70 -13.18
N PRO A 172 -10.20 -8.90 -12.42
CA PRO A 172 -10.91 -9.44 -11.27
C PRO A 172 -11.79 -10.60 -11.71
N LYS A 173 -11.68 -11.73 -11.02
CA LYS A 173 -12.62 -12.82 -11.25
C LYS A 173 -14.01 -12.36 -10.83
N PRO A 174 -15.04 -12.52 -11.66
CA PRO A 174 -16.39 -12.15 -11.27
C PRO A 174 -16.74 -12.92 -9.99
N ILE A 175 -17.06 -12.17 -8.95
CA ILE A 175 -17.64 -12.78 -7.74
C ILE A 175 -19.04 -13.20 -8.11
N GLY A 176 -19.31 -14.49 -8.10
CA GLY A 176 -20.66 -15.02 -8.27
C GLY A 176 -21.52 -14.56 -7.09
N TYR A 177 -22.07 -13.35 -7.18
CA TYR A 177 -23.01 -12.85 -6.19
C TYR A 177 -24.35 -13.54 -6.43
N GLN A 178 -24.71 -14.43 -5.53
CA GLN A 178 -26.11 -14.88 -5.42
C GLN A 178 -26.80 -13.93 -4.45
N PRO A 179 -27.76 -13.12 -4.91
CA PRO A 179 -28.52 -12.28 -4.00
C PRO A 179 -29.21 -13.19 -2.97
N ILE A 180 -28.91 -12.94 -1.71
CA ILE A 180 -29.63 -13.58 -0.61
C ILE A 180 -31.04 -13.03 -0.68
N ALA A 181 -32.04 -13.90 -0.86
CA ALA A 181 -33.44 -13.52 -0.82
C ALA A 181 -33.73 -12.99 0.59
N THR A 182 -33.71 -11.67 0.73
CA THR A 182 -34.24 -11.04 1.94
C THR A 182 -35.73 -11.28 1.97
N ALA A 183 -36.23 -11.89 3.04
CA ALA A 183 -37.63 -12.26 3.22
C ALA A 183 -38.55 -11.02 3.35
N GLY A 184 -38.53 -10.12 2.34
CA GLY A 184 -39.46 -8.99 2.24
C GLY A 184 -39.26 -7.85 3.27
N LYS A 185 -38.28 -7.94 4.17
CA LYS A 185 -37.98 -6.89 5.14
C LYS A 185 -36.77 -6.08 4.70
N LEU A 186 -36.93 -4.78 4.49
CA LEU A 186 -35.84 -3.84 4.13
C LEU A 186 -34.92 -3.53 5.32
N SER A 187 -35.36 -3.81 6.56
CA SER A 187 -34.58 -3.61 7.76
C SER A 187 -34.99 -4.62 8.84
N THR A 188 -34.04 -5.03 9.66
CA THR A 188 -34.27 -5.91 10.81
C THR A 188 -33.54 -5.30 12.02
N PRO A 189 -34.17 -5.17 13.20
CA PRO A 189 -33.49 -4.77 14.41
C PRO A 189 -32.31 -5.69 14.71
N VAL A 190 -31.17 -5.13 15.13
CA VAL A 190 -29.97 -5.91 15.47
C VAL A 190 -30.23 -6.74 16.75
N ALA A 191 -30.96 -6.17 17.70
CA ALA A 191 -31.36 -6.89 18.91
C ALA A 191 -32.29 -8.04 18.58
N GLY A 192 -31.94 -9.25 19.00
CA GLY A 192 -32.72 -10.47 18.75
C GLY A 192 -32.36 -11.20 17.45
N LEU A 193 -31.23 -10.88 16.82
CA LEU A 193 -30.69 -11.70 15.73
C LEU A 193 -30.12 -13.01 16.28
N GLU A 194 -30.50 -14.10 15.66
CA GLU A 194 -30.02 -15.45 16.00
C GLU A 194 -28.91 -15.93 15.03
N PRO A 195 -28.03 -16.88 15.42
CA PRO A 195 -27.00 -17.43 14.53
C PRO A 195 -27.54 -17.95 13.20
N SER A 196 -28.80 -18.37 13.14
CA SER A 196 -29.50 -18.79 11.92
C SER A 196 -29.68 -17.65 10.92
N ASP A 197 -29.70 -16.40 11.37
CA ASP A 197 -29.90 -15.21 10.54
C ASP A 197 -28.65 -14.81 9.75
N VAL A 198 -27.48 -15.44 10.01
CA VAL A 198 -26.22 -15.20 9.27
C VAL A 198 -26.42 -15.25 7.76
N LYS A 199 -27.28 -16.15 7.28
CA LYS A 199 -27.56 -16.31 5.83
C LYS A 199 -28.29 -15.12 5.22
N THR A 200 -29.04 -14.36 6.05
CA THR A 200 -29.89 -13.26 5.59
C THR A 200 -29.28 -11.89 5.88
N VAL A 201 -28.60 -11.73 6.98
CA VAL A 201 -28.07 -10.41 7.43
C VAL A 201 -26.53 -10.35 7.51
N GLY A 202 -25.87 -11.50 7.41
CA GLY A 202 -24.40 -11.60 7.48
C GLY A 202 -23.85 -11.73 8.91
N GLY A 203 -22.69 -12.36 9.02
CA GLY A 203 -22.10 -12.72 10.32
C GLY A 203 -21.76 -11.53 11.23
N LYS A 204 -21.40 -10.37 10.67
CA LYS A 204 -21.11 -9.18 11.47
C LYS A 204 -22.35 -8.64 12.18
N ALA A 205 -23.48 -8.61 11.49
CA ALA A 205 -24.74 -8.13 12.08
C ALA A 205 -25.19 -9.04 13.23
N VAL A 206 -25.08 -10.36 13.07
CA VAL A 206 -25.41 -11.34 14.11
C VAL A 206 -24.48 -11.22 15.32
N GLY A 207 -23.19 -10.90 15.13
CA GLY A 207 -22.22 -10.74 16.22
C GLY A 207 -22.44 -9.49 17.07
N PHE A 208 -23.30 -8.55 16.64
CA PHE A 208 -23.66 -7.32 17.37
C PHE A 208 -25.08 -7.38 18.00
N GLY A 209 -25.85 -8.45 17.73
CA GLY A 209 -27.22 -8.65 18.20
C GLY A 209 -27.38 -9.23 19.60
#